data_b8ea3433dce9d96f5a98c8b52efb3ab4
#
_entry.id   b8ea3433dce9d96f5a98c8b52efb3ab4
#
_cell.length_a   1.000
_cell.length_b   1.000
_cell.length_c   1.000
_cell.angle_alpha   90.00
_cell.angle_beta   90.00
_cell.angle_gamma   90.00
#
_symmetry.space_group_name_H-M   'P 1'
#
loop_
_entity.id
_entity.type
_entity.pdbx_description
1 polymer ?
#
loop_
_entity_poly.entity_id
_entity_poly.type
_entity_poly.pdbx_seq_one_letter_code
_entity_poly.pdbx_strand_id
1 'polypeptide(L)'
;MAVKIKLQRVGKIRNAQYRVVIADAKARRDGKVVENIGIYHPKQEPSLIKIDSERAQYWLGVGAQPTEPVLALLKITGDWQKHKGLDGAEGTLKVAEEKPSKLDLFNKALEEANNGPTAEAITEKRKKAKEDACLLYTSPSPRD
;
A
#
# COMPACT_ATOMS: atom_id res chain seq x y z
N MET A 1 35.07 9.70 -10.43
CA MET A 1 34.35 8.61 -9.73
C MET A 1 33.00 8.43 -10.40
N ALA A 2 32.57 7.21 -10.65
CA ALA A 2 31.28 6.96 -11.28
C ALA A 2 30.20 6.86 -10.18
N VAL A 3 29.18 7.72 -10.28
CA VAL A 3 28.03 7.71 -9.39
C VAL A 3 26.91 6.87 -10.00
N LYS A 4 26.29 6.03 -9.19
CA LYS A 4 25.16 5.19 -9.61
C LYS A 4 23.94 5.39 -8.73
N ILE A 5 22.77 5.27 -9.36
CA ILE A 5 21.49 5.18 -8.65
C ILE A 5 21.19 3.69 -8.46
N LYS A 6 21.10 3.24 -7.22
CA LYS A 6 20.93 1.81 -6.89
C LYS A 6 19.92 1.59 -5.76
N LEU A 7 19.50 0.35 -5.61
CA LEU A 7 18.62 -0.07 -4.54
C LEU A 7 19.46 -0.57 -3.35
N GLN A 8 19.28 0.05 -2.20
CA GLN A 8 19.75 -0.42 -0.91
C GLN A 8 18.69 -1.28 -0.26
N ARG A 9 19.02 -2.50 0.18
CA ARG A 9 18.06 -3.36 0.84
C ARG A 9 17.93 -3.00 2.32
N VAL A 10 16.70 -2.85 2.76
CA VAL A 10 16.32 -2.61 4.16
C VAL A 10 15.19 -3.60 4.50
N GLY A 11 14.85 -3.74 5.77
CA GLY A 11 13.74 -4.60 6.20
C GLY A 11 14.20 -5.97 6.68
N LYS A 12 13.20 -6.80 6.98
CA LYS A 12 13.36 -8.10 7.63
C LYS A 12 13.49 -9.23 6.61
N ILE A 13 13.86 -10.40 7.09
CA ILE A 13 13.71 -11.66 6.34
C ILE A 13 12.24 -11.81 5.93
N ARG A 14 11.98 -12.18 4.67
CA ARG A 14 10.65 -12.30 4.05
C ARG A 14 9.86 -10.99 3.87
N ASN A 15 10.35 -9.85 4.37
CA ASN A 15 9.76 -8.53 4.14
C ASN A 15 10.85 -7.56 3.64
N ALA A 16 11.26 -7.75 2.40
CA ALA A 16 12.24 -6.91 1.77
C ALA A 16 11.65 -5.53 1.43
N GLN A 17 12.33 -4.49 1.84
CA GLN A 17 12.08 -3.11 1.48
C GLN A 17 13.34 -2.53 0.89
N TYR A 18 13.22 -1.55 0.03
CA TYR A 18 14.35 -0.95 -0.64
C TYR A 18 14.29 0.57 -0.56
N ARG A 19 15.47 1.18 -0.48
CA ARG A 19 15.65 2.62 -0.68
C ARG A 19 16.33 2.84 -2.01
N VAL A 20 15.85 3.82 -2.76
CA VAL A 20 16.52 4.29 -3.98
C VAL A 20 17.57 5.30 -3.56
N VAL A 21 18.83 4.97 -3.76
CA VAL A 21 19.95 5.74 -3.22
C VAL A 21 20.97 6.08 -4.29
N ILE A 22 21.61 7.21 -4.10
CA ILE A 22 22.76 7.65 -4.87
C ILE A 22 24.02 7.20 -4.13
N ALA A 23 24.86 6.45 -4.78
CA ALA A 23 26.12 6.01 -4.19
C ALA A 23 27.22 5.82 -5.24
N ASP A 24 28.45 5.76 -4.78
CA ASP A 24 29.59 5.41 -5.64
C ASP A 24 29.38 4.00 -6.25
N ALA A 25 29.83 3.85 -7.49
CA ALA A 25 29.78 2.57 -8.21
C ALA A 25 30.48 1.44 -7.45
N LYS A 26 31.61 1.75 -6.77
CA LYS A 26 32.41 0.79 -6.00
C LYS A 26 31.84 0.50 -4.61
N ALA A 27 30.92 1.34 -4.09
CA ALA A 27 30.35 1.14 -2.77
C ALA A 27 29.51 -0.15 -2.73
N ARG A 28 29.53 -0.86 -1.60
CA ARG A 28 28.66 -2.02 -1.37
C ARG A 28 27.18 -1.63 -1.47
N ARG A 29 26.30 -2.58 -1.78
CA ARG A 29 24.85 -2.35 -1.91
C ARG A 29 24.26 -1.59 -0.71
N ASP A 30 24.59 -2.00 0.51
CA ASP A 30 24.06 -1.45 1.76
C ASP A 30 25.10 -0.57 2.50
N GLY A 31 26.13 -0.10 1.76
CA GLY A 31 27.20 0.73 2.29
C GLY A 31 26.87 2.21 2.33
N LYS A 32 27.93 3.04 2.32
CA LYS A 32 27.81 4.51 2.36
C LYS A 32 27.04 5.03 1.15
N VAL A 33 26.03 5.84 1.40
CA VAL A 33 25.22 6.53 0.40
C VAL A 33 25.48 8.02 0.42
N VAL A 34 25.37 8.66 -0.73
CA VAL A 34 25.47 10.11 -0.87
C VAL A 34 24.13 10.74 -0.52
N GLU A 35 23.03 10.21 -1.10
CA GLU A 35 21.69 10.72 -0.91
C GLU A 35 20.66 9.59 -1.05
N ASN A 36 19.53 9.71 -0.34
CA ASN A 36 18.37 8.86 -0.49
C ASN A 36 17.26 9.65 -1.22
N ILE A 37 16.85 9.17 -2.38
CA ILE A 37 15.87 9.84 -3.24
C ILE A 37 14.51 9.15 -3.27
N GLY A 38 14.36 8.00 -2.63
CA GLY A 38 13.07 7.34 -2.61
C GLY A 38 13.03 6.00 -1.90
N ILE A 39 11.84 5.42 -1.87
CA ILE A 39 11.55 4.12 -1.27
C ILE A 39 10.79 3.23 -2.24
N TYR A 40 11.03 1.93 -2.15
CA TYR A 40 10.36 0.90 -2.92
C TYR A 40 9.99 -0.29 -2.06
N HIS A 41 8.69 -0.60 -1.99
CA HIS A 41 8.16 -1.75 -1.25
C HIS A 41 7.45 -2.70 -2.22
N PRO A 42 8.12 -3.77 -2.67
CA PRO A 42 7.54 -4.71 -3.64
C PRO A 42 6.45 -5.60 -3.07
N LYS A 43 6.42 -5.78 -1.74
CA LYS A 43 5.47 -6.68 -1.05
C LYS A 43 4.07 -6.09 -0.82
N GLN A 44 3.90 -4.82 -1.11
CA GLN A 44 2.59 -4.17 -1.05
C GLN A 44 1.83 -4.38 -2.35
N GLU A 45 0.53 -4.44 -2.28
CA GLU A 45 -0.37 -4.51 -3.44
C GLU A 45 -1.31 -3.29 -3.44
N PRO A 46 -1.14 -2.41 -4.43
CA PRO A 46 -0.05 -2.33 -5.42
C PRO A 46 1.29 -1.99 -4.77
N SER A 47 2.41 -2.33 -5.44
CA SER A 47 3.75 -2.05 -4.92
C SER A 47 3.94 -0.55 -4.70
N LEU A 48 4.46 -0.17 -3.53
CA LEU A 48 4.73 1.22 -3.22
C LEU A 48 6.05 1.65 -3.87
N ILE A 49 5.96 2.62 -4.77
CA ILE A 49 7.10 3.28 -5.40
C ILE A 49 6.95 4.77 -5.13
N LYS A 50 7.85 5.33 -4.34
CA LYS A 50 7.85 6.75 -4.00
C LYS A 50 9.26 7.30 -4.26
N ILE A 51 9.42 8.05 -5.33
CA ILE A 51 10.69 8.62 -5.78
C ILE A 51 10.52 10.12 -5.88
N ASP A 52 11.50 10.86 -5.38
CA ASP A 52 11.57 12.30 -5.56
C ASP A 52 12.03 12.60 -7.00
N SER A 53 11.09 13.07 -7.81
CA SER A 53 11.30 13.32 -9.24
C SER A 53 12.33 14.41 -9.48
N GLU A 54 12.33 15.51 -8.68
CA GLU A 54 13.27 16.61 -8.84
C GLU A 54 14.71 16.18 -8.60
N ARG A 55 14.91 15.42 -7.50
CA ARG A 55 16.25 14.91 -7.16
C ARG A 55 16.71 13.84 -8.16
N ALA A 56 15.79 12.99 -8.62
CA ALA A 56 16.10 12.00 -9.66
C ALA A 56 16.56 12.68 -10.97
N GLN A 57 15.84 13.71 -11.42
CA GLN A 57 16.21 14.49 -12.62
C GLN A 57 17.57 15.18 -12.45
N TYR A 58 17.82 15.78 -11.30
CA TYR A 58 19.10 16.41 -11.00
C TYR A 58 20.27 15.42 -11.15
N TRP A 59 20.17 14.26 -10.49
CA TRP A 59 21.25 13.25 -10.54
C TRP A 59 21.42 12.61 -11.91
N LEU A 60 20.35 12.39 -12.65
CA LEU A 60 20.41 11.94 -14.05
C LEU A 60 21.09 12.98 -14.94
N GLY A 61 20.79 14.28 -14.71
CA GLY A 61 21.44 15.40 -15.43
C GLY A 61 22.93 15.52 -15.12
N VAL A 62 23.36 15.26 -13.90
CA VAL A 62 24.78 15.22 -13.49
C VAL A 62 25.51 14.00 -14.07
N GLY A 63 24.78 13.00 -14.58
CA GLY A 63 25.35 11.82 -15.22
C GLY A 63 25.38 10.58 -14.31
N ALA A 64 24.60 10.54 -13.24
CA ALA A 64 24.45 9.33 -12.43
C ALA A 64 23.77 8.22 -13.25
N GLN A 65 24.35 7.04 -13.26
CA GLN A 65 23.83 5.91 -14.03
C GLN A 65 22.89 5.06 -13.18
N PRO A 66 21.60 4.90 -13.56
CA PRO A 66 20.70 4.00 -12.89
C PRO A 66 21.08 2.54 -13.14
N THR A 67 20.97 1.69 -12.14
CA THR A 67 21.03 0.24 -12.32
C THR A 67 19.75 -0.27 -12.98
N GLU A 68 19.78 -1.44 -13.61
CA GLU A 68 18.65 -2.02 -14.33
C GLU A 68 17.33 -2.02 -13.51
N PRO A 69 17.32 -2.47 -12.21
CA PRO A 69 16.11 -2.42 -11.41
C PRO A 69 15.60 -0.99 -11.17
N VAL A 70 16.50 -0.03 -10.94
CA VAL A 70 16.13 1.39 -10.76
C VAL A 70 15.60 1.97 -12.05
N LEU A 71 16.20 1.63 -13.18
CA LEU A 71 15.73 2.08 -14.49
C LEU A 71 14.30 1.60 -14.78
N ALA A 72 13.96 0.37 -14.38
CA ALA A 72 12.58 -0.12 -14.48
C ALA A 72 11.62 0.72 -13.61
N LEU A 73 12.01 1.06 -12.38
CA LEU A 73 11.21 1.91 -11.49
C LEU A 73 11.05 3.34 -12.07
N LEU A 74 12.12 3.94 -12.58
CA LEU A 74 12.08 5.27 -13.21
C LEU A 74 11.23 5.30 -14.49
N LYS A 75 11.12 4.20 -15.20
CA LYS A 75 10.20 4.07 -16.33
C LYS A 75 8.73 4.01 -15.87
N ILE A 76 8.46 3.35 -14.76
CA ILE A 76 7.11 3.26 -14.18
C ILE A 76 6.66 4.63 -13.62
N THR A 77 7.56 5.40 -12.99
CA THR A 77 7.26 6.75 -12.50
C THR A 77 7.23 7.81 -13.60
N GLY A 78 7.79 7.52 -14.78
CA GLY A 78 7.89 8.47 -15.88
C GLY A 78 9.13 9.38 -15.84
N ASP A 79 9.96 9.28 -14.82
CA ASP A 79 11.15 10.14 -14.66
C ASP A 79 12.22 9.89 -15.70
N TRP A 80 12.36 8.65 -16.14
CA TRP A 80 13.29 8.30 -17.22
C TRP A 80 12.89 8.92 -18.56
N GLN A 81 11.59 8.87 -18.87
CA GLN A 81 11.03 9.46 -20.08
C GLN A 81 11.19 10.98 -20.07
N LYS A 82 10.93 11.63 -18.93
CA LYS A 82 11.19 13.07 -18.77
C LYS A 82 12.64 13.44 -19.04
N HIS A 83 13.58 12.69 -18.47
CA HIS A 83 15.01 12.94 -18.67
C HIS A 83 15.46 12.76 -20.13
N LYS A 84 14.90 11.79 -20.82
CA LYS A 84 15.24 11.49 -22.23
C LYS A 84 14.39 12.27 -23.23
N GLY A 85 13.38 13.00 -22.81
CA GLY A 85 12.44 13.69 -23.69
C GLY A 85 11.60 12.73 -24.54
N LEU A 86 11.29 11.54 -24.00
CA LEU A 86 10.47 10.53 -24.65
C LEU A 86 9.00 10.68 -24.24
N ASP A 87 8.09 10.19 -25.10
CA ASP A 87 6.68 10.10 -24.77
C ASP A 87 6.45 9.16 -23.57
N GLY A 88 5.38 9.40 -22.79
CA GLY A 88 5.04 8.60 -21.61
C GLY A 88 5.60 9.14 -20.29
N ALA A 89 5.85 10.44 -20.23
CA ALA A 89 6.34 11.12 -19.01
C ALA A 89 5.36 11.07 -17.81
N GLU A 90 4.10 10.75 -18.05
CA GLU A 90 3.08 10.56 -16.99
C GLU A 90 3.31 9.29 -16.16
N GLY A 91 4.07 8.31 -16.74
CA GLY A 91 4.32 7.03 -16.12
C GLY A 91 3.09 6.10 -16.07
N THR A 92 3.28 4.93 -15.50
CA THR A 92 2.24 3.88 -15.36
C THR A 92 2.07 3.45 -13.90
N LEU A 93 2.37 4.36 -12.96
CA LEU A 93 2.35 4.06 -11.53
C LEU A 93 0.91 3.81 -11.06
N LYS A 94 0.69 2.63 -10.47
CA LYS A 94 -0.55 2.29 -9.76
C LYS A 94 -0.43 2.74 -8.32
N VAL A 95 -1.28 3.67 -7.92
CA VAL A 95 -1.34 4.15 -6.52
C VAL A 95 -2.43 3.38 -5.79
N ALA A 96 -2.13 2.94 -4.55
CA ALA A 96 -3.13 2.33 -3.69
C ALA A 96 -4.17 3.37 -3.28
N GLU A 97 -5.43 2.97 -3.21
CA GLU A 97 -6.48 3.81 -2.63
C GLU A 97 -6.16 4.09 -1.17
N GLU A 98 -6.36 5.33 -0.75
CA GLU A 98 -6.17 5.71 0.64
C GLU A 98 -7.21 5.01 1.50
N LYS A 99 -6.74 4.23 2.47
CA LYS A 99 -7.63 3.59 3.43
C LYS A 99 -8.23 4.66 4.33
N PRO A 100 -9.53 4.58 4.61
CA PRO A 100 -10.17 5.51 5.53
C PRO A 100 -9.43 5.50 6.88
N SER A 101 -9.37 6.66 7.52
CA SER A 101 -8.66 6.78 8.78
C SER A 101 -9.31 5.89 9.85
N LYS A 102 -8.52 5.45 10.83
CA LYS A 102 -9.07 4.66 11.95
C LYS A 102 -10.13 5.44 12.73
N LEU A 103 -10.00 6.77 12.78
CA LEU A 103 -10.98 7.65 13.42
C LEU A 103 -12.30 7.68 12.67
N ASP A 104 -12.25 7.77 11.33
CA ASP A 104 -13.46 7.78 10.51
C ASP A 104 -14.19 6.44 10.61
N LEU A 105 -13.46 5.32 10.58
CA LEU A 105 -14.02 3.99 10.78
C LEU A 105 -14.65 3.85 12.17
N PHE A 106 -13.99 4.38 13.20
CA PHE A 106 -14.50 4.34 14.56
C PHE A 106 -15.74 5.22 14.72
N ASN A 107 -15.72 6.44 14.20
CA ASN A 107 -16.87 7.36 14.25
C ASN A 107 -18.07 6.77 13.50
N LYS A 108 -17.83 6.18 12.32
CA LYS A 108 -18.87 5.50 11.55
C LYS A 108 -19.47 4.31 12.32
N ALA A 109 -18.63 3.50 12.96
CA ALA A 109 -19.10 2.40 13.79
C ALA A 109 -19.86 2.87 15.02
N LEU A 110 -19.47 4.02 15.62
CA LEU A 110 -20.19 4.66 16.72
C LEU A 110 -21.58 5.16 16.27
N GLU A 111 -21.66 5.82 15.13
CA GLU A 111 -22.93 6.28 14.57
C GLU A 111 -23.86 5.09 14.25
N GLU A 112 -23.33 4.03 13.66
CA GLU A 112 -24.08 2.80 13.40
C GLU A 112 -24.55 2.14 14.70
N ALA A 113 -23.74 2.12 15.74
CA ALA A 113 -24.11 1.59 17.06
C ALA A 113 -25.16 2.45 17.75
N ASN A 114 -25.07 3.77 17.64
CA ASN A 114 -26.04 4.69 18.23
C ASN A 114 -27.39 4.69 17.47
N ASN A 115 -27.37 4.50 16.17
CA ASN A 115 -28.55 4.39 15.30
C ASN A 115 -29.09 2.96 15.23
N GLY A 116 -28.36 1.99 15.77
CA GLY A 116 -28.74 0.58 15.81
C GLY A 116 -29.90 0.33 16.81
N PRO A 117 -30.61 -0.81 16.67
CA PRO A 117 -31.66 -1.17 17.60
C PRO A 117 -31.10 -1.30 19.02
N THR A 118 -31.76 -0.65 19.98
CA THR A 118 -31.38 -0.71 21.40
C THR A 118 -31.29 -2.16 21.89
N ALA A 119 -30.48 -2.39 22.94
CA ALA A 119 -30.31 -3.72 23.52
C ALA A 119 -31.64 -4.38 23.93
N GLU A 120 -32.64 -3.59 24.26
CA GLU A 120 -34.03 -4.03 24.52
C GLU A 120 -34.71 -4.57 23.29
N ALA A 121 -34.59 -3.89 22.14
CA ALA A 121 -35.17 -4.35 20.89
C ALA A 121 -34.51 -5.64 20.37
N ILE A 122 -33.21 -5.83 20.63
CA ILE A 122 -32.50 -7.07 20.28
C ILE A 122 -32.98 -8.22 21.18
N THR A 123 -33.19 -7.96 22.48
CA THR A 123 -33.68 -8.97 23.42
C THR A 123 -35.13 -9.37 23.12
N GLU A 124 -35.97 -8.43 22.73
CA GLU A 124 -37.34 -8.73 22.30
C GLU A 124 -37.39 -9.55 21.00
N LYS A 125 -36.57 -9.20 20.00
CA LYS A 125 -36.44 -10.01 18.79
C LYS A 125 -36.00 -11.44 19.08
N ARG A 126 -35.02 -11.62 20.03
CA ARG A 126 -34.54 -12.94 20.45
C ARG A 126 -35.64 -13.72 21.21
N LYS A 127 -36.45 -13.05 22.04
CA LYS A 127 -37.56 -13.70 22.74
C LYS A 127 -38.64 -14.17 21.75
N LYS A 128 -39.06 -13.29 20.82
CA LYS A 128 -40.00 -13.64 19.77
C LYS A 128 -39.52 -14.81 18.90
N ALA A 129 -38.25 -14.79 18.45
CA ALA A 129 -37.69 -15.85 17.65
C ALA A 129 -37.65 -17.20 18.40
N LYS A 130 -37.45 -17.18 19.72
CA LYS A 130 -37.55 -18.39 20.56
C LYS A 130 -38.97 -18.89 20.75
N GLU A 131 -39.94 -18.01 20.92
CA GLU A 131 -41.35 -18.36 21.00
C GLU A 131 -41.87 -18.97 19.69
N ASP A 132 -41.55 -18.35 18.55
CA ASP A 132 -41.90 -18.87 17.23
C ASP A 132 -41.27 -20.25 16.95
N ALA A 133 -39.99 -20.44 17.33
CA ALA A 133 -39.31 -21.73 17.21
C ALA A 133 -39.96 -22.80 18.13
N CYS A 134 -40.43 -22.42 19.32
CA CYS A 134 -41.07 -23.32 20.27
C CYS A 134 -42.46 -23.73 19.77
N LEU A 135 -43.20 -22.82 19.15
CA LEU A 135 -44.52 -23.08 18.54
C LEU A 135 -44.44 -24.04 17.34
N LEU A 136 -43.39 -23.93 16.55
CA LEU A 136 -43.12 -24.86 15.43
C LEU A 136 -42.78 -26.28 15.91
N TYR A 137 -42.25 -26.45 17.09
CA TYR A 137 -41.87 -27.76 17.62
C TYR A 137 -43.02 -28.48 18.38
N THR A 138 -44.08 -27.74 18.77
CA THR A 138 -45.24 -28.27 19.47
C THR A 138 -46.41 -28.60 18.55
N SER A 139 -46.25 -28.45 17.24
CA SER A 139 -47.26 -28.92 16.27
C SER A 139 -47.33 -30.45 16.32
N PRO A 140 -48.47 -31.07 16.72
CA PRO A 140 -48.61 -32.50 16.77
C PRO A 140 -48.48 -33.08 15.36
N SER A 141 -47.56 -34.03 15.21
CA SER A 141 -47.46 -34.82 13.99
C SER A 141 -48.78 -35.53 13.74
N PRO A 142 -49.39 -35.45 12.55
CA PRO A 142 -50.55 -36.26 12.23
C PRO A 142 -50.11 -37.74 12.24
N ARG A 143 -50.61 -38.48 13.19
CA ARG A 143 -50.55 -39.97 13.15
C ARG A 143 -51.69 -40.45 12.30
N ASP A 144 -51.37 -41.18 11.28
CA ASP A 144 -52.23 -42.19 10.68
C ASP A 144 -52.54 -43.30 11.64
#